data_1103272b2a402694736dbfd3fd2d9a6b
#
_entry.id   1103272b2a402694736dbfd3fd2d9a6b
#
_cell.length_a   1.000
_cell.length_b   1.000
_cell.length_c   1.000
_cell.angle_alpha   90.00
_cell.angle_beta   90.00
_cell.angle_gamma   90.00
#
_symmetry.space_group_name_H-M   'P 1'
#
loop_
_entity.id
_entity.type
_entity.pdbx_description
1 polymer ?
#
loop_
_entity_poly.entity_id
_entity_poly.type
_entity_poly.pdbx_seq_one_letter_code
_entity_poly.pdbx_strand_id
1 'polypeptide(L)'
;MTLIPGACLAFGALFLATPALAQWSAPTPASTGQPATPDDSEAPEIWALHGQATFTEQYHPAFRSEILGQNSLDPGSRGDETFDATLYAGLRPWAGAEIWINPEVDQGFGLSDTLGVAAFTSAEAYKLGAADPYVRIPHLFFRQTIDLGGARLRVDPDLNVLGGQQSADRLVVWIGKFGVTDVFDTNAYANNARNDFLDWAIINAGSFDYAADAWGYSYGTAAEWYQDWWTLRAGAFTLSKLPNSTMLDTSFTQVQFVAEMEERHRLLGHDGKLKVTGFLTRGRMGDYDQATVIAEQTGQPADIAAVRSYKSRSGVSANLEQSITPELGLFSRAGLAEGGREAYEFTDIDKSFSIGLALQGKSWGRPDDVLGTAFVIDDISRRAKNFLNAGGLGILVGDGSLPLSGPERLWESYYRISLTAHAQLTADYEFIDNPGYDRLRGPVSVLSLRLHLQY
;
A
#
# COMPACT_ATOMS: atom_id res chain seq x y z
N MET A 1 -19.06 11.41 -32.49
CA MET A 1 -19.03 10.01 -32.96
C MET A 1 -17.87 9.89 -33.92
N THR A 2 -16.67 9.67 -33.37
CA THR A 2 -15.44 9.49 -34.15
C THR A 2 -14.64 8.40 -33.44
N LEU A 3 -14.62 7.22 -34.00
CA LEU A 3 -13.88 6.06 -33.56
C LEU A 3 -12.38 6.28 -33.82
N ILE A 4 -11.57 6.15 -32.78
CA ILE A 4 -10.11 6.05 -32.87
C ILE A 4 -9.75 4.57 -32.84
N PRO A 5 -8.94 4.04 -33.78
CA PRO A 5 -8.60 2.62 -33.82
C PRO A 5 -7.49 2.30 -32.82
N GLY A 6 -7.78 1.37 -31.90
CA GLY A 6 -6.82 0.83 -30.97
C GLY A 6 -5.75 0.00 -31.67
N ALA A 7 -4.51 0.21 -31.30
CA ALA A 7 -3.38 -0.62 -31.69
C ALA A 7 -3.28 -1.84 -30.79
N CYS A 8 -3.75 -3.00 -31.25
CA CYS A 8 -3.44 -4.30 -30.66
C CYS A 8 -1.98 -4.68 -30.97
N LEU A 9 -1.12 -4.63 -29.97
CA LEU A 9 0.18 -5.29 -30.01
C LEU A 9 0.03 -6.73 -29.48
N ALA A 10 0.07 -7.68 -30.42
CA ALA A 10 0.09 -9.10 -30.12
C ALA A 10 1.47 -9.51 -29.61
N PHE A 11 1.59 -9.86 -28.32
CA PHE A 11 2.71 -10.63 -27.80
C PHE A 11 2.34 -12.11 -27.83
N GLY A 12 2.73 -12.78 -28.89
CA GLY A 12 2.70 -14.23 -29.00
C GLY A 12 4.05 -14.82 -28.63
N ALA A 13 4.19 -15.40 -27.45
CA ALA A 13 5.25 -16.34 -27.12
C ALA A 13 4.64 -17.57 -26.45
N LEU A 14 4.54 -18.65 -27.21
CA LEU A 14 4.17 -19.97 -26.71
C LEU A 14 5.32 -20.54 -25.88
N PHE A 15 5.10 -20.72 -24.56
CA PHE A 15 5.90 -21.65 -23.77
C PHE A 15 5.00 -22.74 -23.22
N LEU A 16 5.18 -23.94 -23.73
CA LEU A 16 4.61 -25.18 -23.19
C LEU A 16 5.49 -25.60 -22.00
N ALA A 17 5.05 -25.30 -20.78
CA ALA A 17 5.55 -25.92 -19.57
C ALA A 17 4.41 -26.69 -18.89
N THR A 18 4.69 -27.91 -18.49
CA THR A 18 3.77 -28.82 -17.80
C THR A 18 3.28 -28.19 -16.49
N PRO A 19 1.98 -28.32 -16.13
CA PRO A 19 1.46 -27.71 -14.93
C PRO A 19 1.95 -28.48 -13.70
N ALA A 20 2.85 -27.89 -12.94
CA ALA A 20 2.94 -28.18 -11.51
C ALA A 20 1.71 -27.52 -10.87
N LEU A 21 0.86 -28.31 -10.24
CA LEU A 21 -0.25 -27.81 -9.42
C LEU A 21 0.35 -27.00 -8.27
N ALA A 22 0.42 -25.70 -8.43
CA ALA A 22 0.79 -24.80 -7.35
C ALA A 22 -0.33 -24.88 -6.30
N GLN A 23 -0.03 -25.54 -5.18
CA GLN A 23 -0.87 -25.44 -3.99
C GLN A 23 -0.76 -24.00 -3.49
N TRP A 24 -1.91 -23.31 -3.44
CA TRP A 24 -1.99 -21.99 -2.81
C TRP A 24 -1.49 -22.09 -1.37
N SER A 25 -0.39 -21.43 -1.08
CA SER A 25 -0.01 -21.03 0.26
C SER A 25 -0.50 -19.59 0.39
N ALA A 26 -1.24 -19.25 1.45
CA ALA A 26 -1.46 -17.84 1.78
C ALA A 26 -0.13 -17.11 1.61
N PRO A 27 -0.08 -15.89 1.06
CA PRO A 27 1.16 -15.16 0.99
C PRO A 27 1.75 -15.16 2.38
N THR A 28 2.75 -16.01 2.56
CA THR A 28 3.41 -16.19 3.85
C THR A 28 4.25 -14.93 3.97
N PRO A 29 3.96 -14.04 4.93
CA PRO A 29 4.90 -12.97 5.20
C PRO A 29 6.27 -13.65 5.36
N ALA A 30 7.33 -13.01 4.91
CA ALA A 30 8.69 -13.56 4.87
C ALA A 30 9.25 -14.16 6.19
N SER A 31 8.41 -14.39 7.19
CA SER A 31 8.74 -14.81 8.54
C SER A 31 8.26 -16.19 8.97
N THR A 32 7.34 -16.84 8.25
CA THR A 32 6.82 -18.16 8.67
C THR A 32 7.11 -19.24 7.63
N GLY A 33 8.40 -19.49 7.33
CA GLY A 33 8.79 -20.64 6.55
C GLY A 33 8.34 -21.94 7.23
N GLN A 34 7.85 -22.92 6.48
CA GLN A 34 7.61 -24.26 7.03
C GLN A 34 8.93 -24.85 7.53
N PRO A 35 8.93 -25.66 8.61
CA PRO A 35 10.12 -26.37 9.04
C PRO A 35 10.70 -27.17 7.86
N ALA A 36 11.98 -26.98 7.57
CA ALA A 36 12.65 -27.72 6.50
C ALA A 36 12.66 -29.22 6.83
N THR A 37 12.23 -30.04 5.90
CA THR A 37 12.32 -31.48 6.01
C THR A 37 13.69 -31.96 5.50
N PRO A 38 14.13 -33.19 5.84
CA PRO A 38 15.40 -33.75 5.34
C PRO A 38 15.48 -33.83 3.79
N ASP A 39 14.35 -33.77 3.11
CA ASP A 39 14.23 -33.84 1.64
C ASP A 39 14.34 -32.44 0.95
N ASP A 40 14.34 -31.35 1.76
CA ASP A 40 14.45 -29.97 1.26
C ASP A 40 15.93 -29.57 0.96
N SER A 41 16.75 -30.50 0.51
CA SER A 41 18.17 -30.27 0.18
C SER A 41 18.40 -29.60 -1.19
N GLU A 42 17.38 -28.96 -1.76
CA GLU A 42 17.56 -28.14 -2.96
C GLU A 42 18.61 -27.06 -2.71
N ALA A 43 19.54 -26.92 -3.66
CA ALA A 43 20.53 -25.86 -3.61
C ALA A 43 19.82 -24.51 -3.65
N PRO A 44 20.26 -23.52 -2.86
CA PRO A 44 19.63 -22.21 -2.86
C PRO A 44 19.74 -21.57 -4.24
N GLU A 45 18.67 -20.89 -4.67
CA GLU A 45 18.69 -20.13 -5.91
C GLU A 45 19.80 -19.07 -5.87
N ILE A 46 20.54 -18.97 -6.97
CA ILE A 46 21.62 -17.97 -7.13
C ILE A 46 21.10 -16.73 -7.84
N TRP A 47 20.11 -16.86 -8.71
CA TRP A 47 19.46 -15.78 -9.42
C TRP A 47 18.01 -16.14 -9.73
N ALA A 48 17.19 -15.12 -9.88
CA ALA A 48 15.80 -15.28 -10.35
C ALA A 48 15.41 -14.13 -11.27
N LEU A 49 14.47 -14.42 -12.15
CA LEU A 49 13.81 -13.46 -13.00
C LEU A 49 12.31 -13.72 -12.94
N HIS A 50 11.55 -12.79 -12.33
CA HIS A 50 10.10 -12.85 -12.26
C HIS A 50 9.50 -11.65 -12.97
N GLY A 51 8.22 -11.73 -13.29
CA GLY A 51 7.48 -10.64 -13.90
C GLY A 51 6.04 -10.60 -13.41
N GLN A 52 5.47 -9.42 -13.35
CA GLN A 52 4.04 -9.25 -13.15
C GLN A 52 3.51 -8.14 -14.04
N ALA A 53 2.21 -8.17 -14.31
CA ALA A 53 1.49 -7.08 -14.94
C ALA A 53 0.08 -7.00 -14.36
N THR A 54 -0.39 -5.78 -14.11
CA THR A 54 -1.72 -5.52 -13.58
C THR A 54 -2.43 -4.50 -14.47
N PHE A 55 -3.68 -4.77 -14.77
CA PHE A 55 -4.59 -3.84 -15.40
C PHE A 55 -5.80 -3.67 -14.48
N THR A 56 -6.12 -2.43 -14.12
CA THR A 56 -7.27 -2.11 -13.28
C THR A 56 -8.12 -1.06 -13.96
N GLU A 57 -9.40 -1.38 -14.17
CA GLU A 57 -10.45 -0.47 -14.62
C GLU A 57 -11.33 -0.12 -13.43
N GLN A 58 -11.58 1.17 -13.18
CA GLN A 58 -12.51 1.63 -12.15
C GLN A 58 -13.58 2.52 -12.77
N TYR A 59 -14.81 2.43 -12.26
CA TYR A 59 -15.94 3.22 -12.71
C TYR A 59 -16.83 3.60 -11.53
N HIS A 60 -17.31 4.84 -11.51
CA HIS A 60 -18.40 5.25 -10.65
C HIS A 60 -19.54 5.93 -11.44
N PRO A 61 -20.81 5.66 -11.12
CA PRO A 61 -21.94 6.42 -11.63
C PRO A 61 -21.95 7.83 -11.04
N ALA A 62 -22.74 8.72 -11.64
CA ALA A 62 -22.94 10.04 -11.09
C ALA A 62 -23.49 9.99 -9.65
N PHE A 63 -23.00 10.88 -8.80
CA PHE A 63 -23.39 10.98 -7.40
C PHE A 63 -23.68 12.44 -7.01
N ARG A 64 -24.25 12.63 -5.83
CA ARG A 64 -24.57 13.98 -5.31
C ARG A 64 -23.27 14.68 -4.85
N SER A 65 -23.07 15.91 -5.30
CA SER A 65 -22.06 16.83 -4.77
C SER A 65 -22.59 18.26 -4.80
N GLU A 66 -22.63 18.93 -3.65
CA GLU A 66 -23.08 20.32 -3.53
C GLU A 66 -21.91 21.30 -3.60
N ILE A 67 -20.68 20.81 -3.37
CA ILE A 67 -19.44 21.59 -3.40
C ILE A 67 -18.46 20.89 -4.34
N LEU A 68 -17.82 21.67 -5.21
CA LEU A 68 -16.78 21.22 -6.11
C LEU A 68 -15.57 22.15 -5.98
N GLY A 69 -14.40 21.58 -5.86
CA GLY A 69 -13.14 22.28 -5.80
C GLY A 69 -12.02 21.53 -6.50
N GLN A 70 -10.79 21.95 -6.27
CA GLN A 70 -9.64 21.47 -7.02
C GLN A 70 -9.36 19.97 -6.75
N ASN A 71 -9.48 19.53 -5.49
CA ASN A 71 -9.27 18.15 -5.10
C ASN A 71 -10.61 17.43 -4.84
N SER A 72 -11.57 17.62 -5.73
CA SER A 72 -12.86 16.93 -5.67
C SER A 72 -12.87 15.70 -6.55
N LEU A 73 -13.46 14.60 -6.07
CA LEU A 73 -13.91 13.53 -6.94
C LEU A 73 -14.99 14.09 -7.90
N ASP A 74 -14.87 13.87 -9.21
CA ASP A 74 -15.83 14.31 -10.21
C ASP A 74 -17.22 13.69 -9.93
N PRO A 75 -18.29 14.46 -9.74
CA PRO A 75 -19.61 13.90 -9.45
C PRO A 75 -20.33 13.34 -10.67
N GLY A 76 -19.82 13.50 -11.88
CA GLY A 76 -20.33 12.87 -13.09
C GLY A 76 -20.03 11.36 -13.12
N SER A 77 -20.65 10.65 -14.07
CA SER A 77 -20.22 9.27 -14.34
C SER A 77 -18.82 9.27 -14.93
N ARG A 78 -17.89 8.55 -14.35
CA ARG A 78 -16.50 8.50 -14.78
C ARG A 78 -15.91 7.11 -14.68
N GLY A 79 -15.07 6.74 -15.64
CA GLY A 79 -14.20 5.57 -15.59
C GLY A 79 -12.78 5.97 -15.94
N ASP A 80 -11.82 5.40 -15.24
CA ASP A 80 -10.39 5.59 -15.45
C ASP A 80 -9.68 4.24 -15.27
N GLU A 81 -8.60 4.01 -16.02
CA GLU A 81 -7.83 2.77 -15.98
C GLU A 81 -6.36 3.01 -15.63
N THR A 82 -5.75 2.00 -15.03
CA THR A 82 -4.31 1.93 -14.78
C THR A 82 -3.73 0.64 -15.29
N PHE A 83 -2.49 0.69 -15.75
CA PHE A 83 -1.68 -0.45 -16.14
C PHE A 83 -0.28 -0.31 -15.58
N ASP A 84 0.22 -1.39 -15.01
CA ASP A 84 1.62 -1.55 -14.64
C ASP A 84 2.19 -2.88 -15.13
N ALA A 85 3.49 -2.91 -15.36
CA ALA A 85 4.24 -4.14 -15.63
C ALA A 85 5.63 -4.04 -15.01
N THR A 86 5.96 -4.96 -14.11
CA THR A 86 7.23 -4.98 -13.37
C THR A 86 8.03 -6.23 -13.70
N LEU A 87 9.33 -6.04 -13.94
CA LEU A 87 10.32 -7.12 -14.01
C LEU A 87 11.11 -7.15 -12.71
N TYR A 88 11.33 -8.33 -12.13
CA TYR A 88 12.08 -8.55 -10.90
C TYR A 88 13.34 -9.35 -11.23
N ALA A 89 14.51 -8.74 -11.13
CA ALA A 89 15.78 -9.41 -11.36
C ALA A 89 16.58 -9.49 -10.05
N GLY A 90 16.82 -10.71 -9.58
CA GLY A 90 17.48 -11.01 -8.31
C GLY A 90 18.78 -11.79 -8.50
N LEU A 91 19.78 -11.50 -7.65
CA LEU A 91 21.06 -12.19 -7.59
C LEU A 91 21.48 -12.43 -6.15
N ARG A 92 22.00 -13.63 -5.85
CA ARG A 92 22.62 -14.00 -4.57
C ARG A 92 24.15 -14.06 -4.71
N PRO A 93 24.88 -12.97 -4.43
CA PRO A 93 26.35 -12.93 -4.61
C PRO A 93 27.11 -13.82 -3.61
N TRP A 94 26.56 -14.01 -2.39
CA TRP A 94 27.06 -14.93 -1.34
C TRP A 94 25.91 -15.34 -0.41
N ALA A 95 26.18 -16.24 0.53
CA ALA A 95 25.17 -16.77 1.45
C ALA A 95 24.48 -15.65 2.24
N GLY A 96 23.15 -15.65 2.22
CA GLY A 96 22.29 -14.68 2.89
C GLY A 96 22.22 -13.31 2.21
N ALA A 97 23.01 -13.03 1.17
CA ALA A 97 22.95 -11.76 0.43
C ALA A 97 22.02 -11.86 -0.76
N GLU A 98 21.26 -10.80 -1.02
CA GLU A 98 20.44 -10.65 -2.22
C GLU A 98 20.54 -9.21 -2.74
N ILE A 99 20.62 -9.06 -4.06
CA ILE A 99 20.53 -7.77 -4.75
C ILE A 99 19.35 -7.88 -5.70
N TRP A 100 18.45 -6.89 -5.65
CA TRP A 100 17.27 -6.85 -6.51
C TRP A 100 17.18 -5.52 -7.26
N ILE A 101 16.73 -5.59 -8.51
CA ILE A 101 16.35 -4.44 -9.33
C ILE A 101 15.03 -4.73 -10.02
N ASN A 102 14.07 -3.80 -9.90
CA ASN A 102 12.75 -3.94 -10.48
C ASN A 102 12.44 -2.73 -11.38
N PRO A 103 12.75 -2.79 -12.69
CA PRO A 103 12.22 -1.82 -13.64
C PRO A 103 10.72 -2.07 -13.84
N GLU A 104 9.94 -0.99 -13.87
CA GLU A 104 8.49 -0.99 -14.00
C GLU A 104 8.03 0.01 -15.04
N VAL A 105 7.00 -0.36 -15.79
CA VAL A 105 6.28 0.51 -16.72
C VAL A 105 4.93 0.80 -16.12
N ASP A 106 4.56 2.09 -16.05
CA ASP A 106 3.25 2.53 -15.56
C ASP A 106 2.53 3.36 -16.62
N GLN A 107 1.20 3.31 -16.63
CA GLN A 107 0.32 4.08 -17.50
C GLN A 107 -1.07 4.22 -16.87
N GLY A 108 -1.81 5.25 -17.25
CA GLY A 108 -3.21 5.45 -16.88
C GLY A 108 -3.40 6.43 -15.75
N PHE A 109 -4.62 6.55 -15.27
CA PHE A 109 -5.05 7.49 -14.23
C PHE A 109 -5.95 6.77 -13.22
N GLY A 110 -5.86 7.12 -11.95
CA GLY A 110 -6.89 6.78 -10.97
C GLY A 110 -8.12 7.67 -11.12
N LEU A 111 -9.23 7.28 -10.55
CA LEU A 111 -10.48 8.04 -10.60
C LEU A 111 -10.25 9.50 -10.20
N SER A 112 -10.61 10.44 -11.10
CA SER A 112 -10.40 11.88 -10.95
C SER A 112 -8.96 12.25 -10.60
N ASP A 113 -7.97 11.63 -11.24
CA ASP A 113 -6.53 11.78 -10.95
C ASP A 113 -6.17 11.42 -9.49
N THR A 114 -6.83 10.42 -8.92
CA THR A 114 -6.69 9.96 -7.54
C THR A 114 -7.07 11.03 -6.50
N LEU A 115 -8.01 11.92 -6.82
CA LEU A 115 -8.43 13.03 -5.97
C LEU A 115 -9.84 12.81 -5.38
N GLY A 116 -10.08 13.44 -4.23
CA GLY A 116 -11.40 13.59 -3.63
C GLY A 116 -11.86 12.47 -2.71
N VAL A 117 -11.03 11.43 -2.51
CA VAL A 117 -11.21 10.39 -1.50
C VAL A 117 -9.92 10.33 -0.68
N ALA A 118 -10.01 10.41 0.64
CA ALA A 118 -8.83 10.48 1.50
C ALA A 118 -8.05 9.15 1.50
N ALA A 119 -8.77 8.03 1.49
CA ALA A 119 -8.20 6.70 1.43
C ALA A 119 -7.90 6.21 0.01
N PHE A 120 -8.21 6.98 -0.99
CA PHE A 120 -8.16 6.70 -2.44
C PHE A 120 -8.44 5.25 -2.87
N THR A 121 -9.36 5.11 -3.83
CA THR A 121 -10.04 3.86 -4.23
C THR A 121 -9.15 2.82 -4.90
N SER A 122 -7.90 3.13 -5.24
CA SER A 122 -6.96 2.16 -5.79
C SER A 122 -5.53 2.54 -5.49
N ALA A 123 -4.84 1.74 -4.71
CA ALA A 123 -3.41 1.90 -4.46
C ALA A 123 -2.54 1.51 -5.67
N GLU A 124 -3.12 0.93 -6.72
CA GLU A 124 -2.48 0.79 -8.05
C GLU A 124 -2.58 2.08 -8.88
N ALA A 125 -3.46 3.00 -8.52
CA ALA A 125 -3.62 4.29 -9.16
C ALA A 125 -2.77 5.35 -8.47
N TYR A 126 -1.49 5.39 -8.77
CA TYR A 126 -0.60 6.43 -8.23
C TYR A 126 -1.08 7.83 -8.57
N LYS A 127 -0.69 8.80 -7.74
CA LYS A 127 -0.99 10.24 -7.93
C LYS A 127 -0.38 10.86 -9.19
N LEU A 128 0.39 10.10 -9.96
CA LEU A 128 1.10 10.52 -11.16
C LEU A 128 0.61 9.74 -12.37
N GLY A 129 -0.67 9.92 -12.68
CA GLY A 129 -1.25 9.38 -13.90
C GLY A 129 -0.59 9.96 -15.15
N ALA A 130 -0.45 9.13 -16.18
CA ALA A 130 0.03 9.53 -17.49
C ALA A 130 -0.67 8.75 -18.61
N ALA A 131 -1.03 9.46 -19.69
CA ALA A 131 -1.64 8.82 -20.85
C ALA A 131 -0.64 7.95 -21.62
N ASP A 132 0.63 8.37 -21.67
CA ASP A 132 1.70 7.60 -22.29
C ASP A 132 2.45 6.75 -21.26
N PRO A 133 2.87 5.51 -21.63
CA PRO A 133 3.66 4.67 -20.75
C PRO A 133 4.98 5.34 -20.35
N TYR A 134 5.36 5.23 -19.09
CA TYR A 134 6.65 5.69 -18.60
C TYR A 134 7.34 4.62 -17.75
N VAL A 135 8.68 4.70 -17.68
CA VAL A 135 9.51 3.70 -16.99
C VAL A 135 10.08 4.31 -15.71
N ARG A 136 10.06 3.53 -14.62
CA ARG A 136 10.72 3.88 -13.37
C ARG A 136 11.41 2.66 -12.75
N ILE A 137 12.20 2.87 -11.71
CA ILE A 137 12.80 1.82 -10.90
C ILE A 137 12.33 2.00 -9.45
N PRO A 138 11.23 1.34 -9.06
CA PRO A 138 10.71 1.39 -7.69
C PRO A 138 11.67 0.73 -6.69
N HIS A 139 12.24 -0.42 -7.05
CA HIS A 139 13.13 -1.17 -6.19
C HIS A 139 14.54 -1.26 -6.79
N LEU A 140 15.53 -0.92 -5.98
CA LEU A 140 16.95 -1.20 -6.19
C LEU A 140 17.60 -1.33 -4.81
N PHE A 141 17.69 -2.55 -4.29
CA PHE A 141 18.16 -2.75 -2.93
C PHE A 141 19.08 -3.95 -2.78
N PHE A 142 19.86 -3.90 -1.71
CA PHE A 142 20.63 -4.99 -1.14
C PHE A 142 19.96 -5.46 0.14
N ARG A 143 19.84 -6.78 0.32
CA ARG A 143 19.35 -7.42 1.53
C ARG A 143 20.35 -8.45 2.01
N GLN A 144 20.70 -8.43 3.31
CA GLN A 144 21.57 -9.43 3.95
C GLN A 144 20.81 -10.10 5.08
N THR A 145 20.64 -11.41 4.98
CA THR A 145 20.18 -12.27 6.07
C THR A 145 21.39 -12.84 6.81
N ILE A 146 21.41 -12.70 8.13
CA ILE A 146 22.44 -13.22 9.04
C ILE A 146 21.75 -14.22 9.96
N ASP A 147 22.15 -15.49 9.86
CA ASP A 147 21.64 -16.56 10.70
C ASP A 147 22.10 -16.38 12.15
N LEU A 148 21.15 -16.44 13.10
CA LEU A 148 21.42 -16.39 14.53
C LEU A 148 21.09 -17.72 15.25
N GLY A 149 20.53 -18.70 14.52
CA GLY A 149 20.21 -20.02 15.03
C GLY A 149 18.72 -20.36 14.97
N GLY A 150 18.29 -21.32 15.79
CA GLY A 150 16.90 -21.82 15.76
C GLY A 150 16.64 -22.84 14.65
N ALA A 151 15.37 -23.12 14.38
CA ALA A 151 14.96 -24.06 13.33
C ALA A 151 15.32 -23.56 11.94
N ARG A 152 15.62 -24.48 11.01
CA ARG A 152 15.76 -24.14 9.59
C ARG A 152 14.38 -24.07 8.98
N LEU A 153 14.11 -22.99 8.27
CA LEU A 153 12.86 -22.71 7.58
C LEU A 153 13.11 -22.73 6.08
N ARG A 154 12.23 -23.36 5.33
CA ARG A 154 12.21 -23.29 3.87
C ARG A 154 11.74 -21.89 3.45
N VAL A 155 12.37 -21.34 2.42
CA VAL A 155 11.98 -20.11 1.74
C VAL A 155 11.62 -20.48 0.31
N ASP A 156 10.34 -20.39 -0.04
CA ASP A 156 9.91 -20.57 -1.41
C ASP A 156 10.25 -19.33 -2.23
N PRO A 157 10.60 -19.47 -3.53
CA PRO A 157 10.86 -18.32 -4.39
C PRO A 157 9.58 -17.51 -4.60
N ASP A 158 9.75 -16.19 -4.62
CA ASP A 158 8.65 -15.22 -4.86
C ASP A 158 9.22 -13.92 -5.43
N LEU A 159 8.37 -12.94 -5.72
CA LEU A 159 8.79 -11.60 -6.11
C LEU A 159 9.73 -11.02 -5.04
N ASN A 160 10.90 -10.57 -5.45
CA ASN A 160 11.97 -10.09 -4.54
C ASN A 160 12.45 -11.10 -3.48
N VAL A 161 12.27 -12.41 -3.70
CA VAL A 161 12.70 -13.49 -2.79
C VAL A 161 13.35 -14.62 -3.59
N LEU A 162 14.63 -14.90 -3.30
CA LEU A 162 15.30 -16.09 -3.82
C LEU A 162 15.01 -17.31 -2.92
N GLY A 163 14.59 -18.40 -3.54
CA GLY A 163 14.35 -19.67 -2.85
C GLY A 163 15.57 -20.20 -2.12
N GLY A 164 15.33 -20.95 -1.04
CA GLY A 164 16.38 -21.55 -0.22
C GLY A 164 15.97 -21.86 1.21
N GLN A 165 16.88 -21.62 2.14
CA GLN A 165 16.64 -21.85 3.58
C GLN A 165 17.20 -20.68 4.39
N GLN A 166 16.54 -20.41 5.54
CA GLN A 166 16.99 -19.43 6.54
C GLN A 166 16.79 -19.96 7.95
N SER A 167 17.45 -19.37 8.93
CA SER A 167 17.22 -19.66 10.34
C SER A 167 15.96 -18.95 10.86
N ALA A 168 15.25 -19.56 11.80
CA ALA A 168 14.13 -18.93 12.50
C ALA A 168 14.59 -17.66 13.22
N ASP A 169 15.70 -17.76 13.97
CA ASP A 169 16.34 -16.61 14.60
C ASP A 169 17.35 -16.01 13.60
N ARG A 170 17.15 -14.77 13.23
CA ARG A 170 17.98 -14.09 12.22
C ARG A 170 17.91 -12.58 12.33
N LEU A 171 18.93 -11.94 11.78
CA LEU A 171 18.92 -10.49 11.51
C LEU A 171 18.90 -10.28 10.01
N VAL A 172 17.97 -9.46 9.52
CA VAL A 172 17.87 -9.06 8.12
C VAL A 172 18.15 -7.57 8.00
N VAL A 173 19.04 -7.18 7.12
CA VAL A 173 19.39 -5.78 6.87
C VAL A 173 19.09 -5.42 5.43
N TRP A 174 18.39 -4.30 5.22
CA TRP A 174 18.04 -3.74 3.92
C TRP A 174 18.73 -2.40 3.70
N ILE A 175 19.24 -2.17 2.50
CA ILE A 175 19.84 -0.89 2.10
C ILE A 175 19.52 -0.63 0.63
N GLY A 176 18.96 0.54 0.30
CA GLY A 176 18.67 0.90 -1.08
C GLY A 176 17.39 1.71 -1.26
N LYS A 177 16.78 1.59 -2.44
CA LYS A 177 15.46 2.12 -2.74
C LYS A 177 14.43 0.99 -2.63
N PHE A 178 13.41 1.15 -1.77
CA PHE A 178 12.31 0.19 -1.57
C PHE A 178 11.14 0.87 -0.85
N GLY A 179 9.99 0.21 -0.79
CA GLY A 179 8.83 0.70 -0.04
C GLY A 179 9.03 0.54 1.47
N VAL A 180 8.62 1.51 2.25
CA VAL A 180 8.60 1.35 3.73
C VAL A 180 7.70 0.19 4.13
N THR A 181 6.58 0.02 3.42
CA THR A 181 5.61 -1.06 3.64
C THR A 181 6.05 -2.44 3.14
N ASP A 182 7.18 -2.56 2.44
CA ASP A 182 7.82 -3.86 2.18
C ASP A 182 8.33 -4.51 3.47
N VAL A 183 8.58 -3.72 4.51
CA VAL A 183 9.15 -4.15 5.80
C VAL A 183 8.18 -3.92 6.96
N PHE A 184 7.47 -2.79 6.98
CA PHE A 184 6.61 -2.36 8.09
C PHE A 184 5.13 -2.47 7.72
N ASP A 185 4.26 -2.63 8.71
CA ASP A 185 2.79 -2.71 8.58
C ASP A 185 2.27 -3.83 7.64
N THR A 186 3.09 -4.82 7.31
CA THR A 186 2.68 -5.95 6.47
C THR A 186 1.52 -6.74 7.10
N ASN A 187 0.64 -7.35 6.28
CA ASN A 187 -0.49 -8.16 6.75
C ASN A 187 -0.79 -9.28 5.75
N ALA A 188 -1.09 -10.47 6.22
CA ALA A 188 -1.31 -11.64 5.36
C ALA A 188 -2.63 -11.59 4.57
N TYR A 189 -3.58 -10.74 4.95
CA TYR A 189 -4.93 -10.71 4.37
C TYR A 189 -5.26 -9.40 3.63
N ALA A 190 -4.48 -8.35 3.87
CA ALA A 190 -4.66 -7.04 3.25
C ALA A 190 -3.32 -6.29 3.23
N ASN A 191 -2.60 -6.37 2.11
CA ASN A 191 -1.27 -5.77 1.99
C ASN A 191 -0.90 -5.32 0.57
N ASN A 192 -1.56 -5.85 -0.45
CA ASN A 192 -1.16 -5.63 -1.83
C ASN A 192 -2.36 -5.38 -2.74
N ALA A 193 -2.48 -4.19 -3.29
CA ALA A 193 -3.58 -3.81 -4.19
C ALA A 193 -3.66 -4.66 -5.47
N ARG A 194 -2.60 -5.36 -5.85
CA ARG A 194 -2.59 -6.28 -7.01
C ARG A 194 -3.33 -7.58 -6.74
N ASN A 195 -3.40 -8.01 -5.48
CA ASN A 195 -3.96 -9.30 -5.09
C ASN A 195 -5.12 -9.23 -4.09
N ASP A 196 -5.13 -8.20 -3.24
CA ASP A 196 -6.06 -8.06 -2.13
C ASP A 196 -7.06 -6.92 -2.41
N PHE A 197 -7.38 -6.12 -1.40
CA PHE A 197 -8.19 -4.91 -1.49
C PHE A 197 -7.49 -3.84 -2.33
N LEU A 198 -8.26 -2.99 -2.99
CA LEU A 198 -7.75 -1.85 -3.77
C LEU A 198 -7.52 -0.61 -2.90
N ASP A 199 -8.42 -0.38 -1.92
CA ASP A 199 -8.37 0.81 -1.07
C ASP A 199 -7.09 0.88 -0.24
N TRP A 200 -6.42 2.03 -0.29
CA TRP A 200 -5.14 2.24 0.35
C TRP A 200 -5.20 2.14 1.89
N ALA A 201 -6.27 2.64 2.53
CA ALA A 201 -6.40 2.60 3.99
C ALA A 201 -6.85 1.23 4.51
N ILE A 202 -7.18 0.28 3.63
CA ILE A 202 -7.41 -1.12 3.98
C ILE A 202 -6.11 -1.91 3.90
N ILE A 203 -5.30 -1.72 2.85
CA ILE A 203 -4.03 -2.46 2.69
C ILE A 203 -2.88 -1.90 3.53
N ASN A 204 -3.01 -0.69 4.04
CA ASN A 204 -2.08 -0.05 4.98
C ASN A 204 -2.85 0.53 6.18
N ALA A 205 -2.15 0.87 7.26
CA ALA A 205 -2.74 1.70 8.29
C ALA A 205 -2.91 3.12 7.74
N GLY A 206 -4.15 3.59 7.52
CA GLY A 206 -4.46 4.83 6.80
C GLY A 206 -3.77 6.08 7.36
N SER A 207 -3.49 6.12 8.67
CA SER A 207 -2.75 7.22 9.31
C SER A 207 -1.22 7.05 9.33
N PHE A 208 -0.69 6.00 8.71
CA PHE A 208 0.75 5.78 8.58
C PHE A 208 1.30 6.58 7.39
N ASP A 209 1.65 7.83 7.64
CA ASP A 209 2.27 8.74 6.68
C ASP A 209 3.76 8.37 6.50
N TYR A 210 4.04 7.31 5.73
CA TYR A 210 5.38 6.78 5.55
C TYR A 210 6.19 7.51 4.48
N ALA A 211 7.53 7.48 4.64
CA ALA A 211 8.46 8.16 3.74
C ALA A 211 8.46 7.54 2.34
N ALA A 212 8.24 8.38 1.33
CA ALA A 212 8.23 7.95 -0.06
C ALA A 212 8.48 9.11 -1.05
N ASP A 213 8.71 8.78 -2.31
CA ASP A 213 8.38 9.65 -3.45
C ASP A 213 6.87 9.51 -3.76
N ALA A 214 6.37 10.29 -4.71
CA ALA A 214 4.95 10.26 -5.06
C ALA A 214 4.45 8.90 -5.59
N TRP A 215 5.32 7.91 -5.78
CA TRP A 215 4.98 6.54 -6.18
C TRP A 215 5.05 5.51 -5.03
N GLY A 216 5.48 5.89 -3.83
CA GLY A 216 5.49 4.98 -2.69
C GLY A 216 6.85 4.43 -2.28
N TYR A 217 7.95 4.89 -2.83
CA TYR A 217 9.29 4.33 -2.63
C TYR A 217 10.28 5.36 -2.10
N SER A 218 11.21 4.91 -1.24
CA SER A 218 12.23 5.79 -0.67
C SER A 218 13.60 5.13 -0.62
N TYR A 219 14.65 5.96 -0.56
CA TYR A 219 15.99 5.49 -0.17
C TYR A 219 16.07 5.37 1.34
N GLY A 220 16.57 4.23 1.81
CA GLY A 220 16.68 4.01 3.24
C GLY A 220 17.46 2.77 3.60
N THR A 221 17.42 2.50 4.89
CA THR A 221 17.91 1.27 5.49
C THR A 221 16.88 0.78 6.52
N ALA A 222 16.72 -0.54 6.61
CA ALA A 222 15.91 -1.17 7.63
C ALA A 222 16.67 -2.38 8.20
N ALA A 223 16.37 -2.72 9.44
CA ALA A 223 16.83 -3.92 10.11
C ALA A 223 15.64 -4.63 10.75
N GLU A 224 15.59 -5.95 10.61
CA GLU A 224 14.59 -6.82 11.19
C GLU A 224 15.29 -7.88 12.04
N TRP A 225 14.97 -7.96 13.31
CA TRP A 225 15.51 -8.96 14.24
C TRP A 225 14.42 -9.94 14.62
N TYR A 226 14.47 -11.13 14.01
CA TYR A 226 13.55 -12.23 14.23
C TYR A 226 14.02 -13.11 15.39
N GLN A 227 13.10 -13.38 16.29
CA GLN A 227 13.23 -14.35 17.37
C GLN A 227 11.94 -15.16 17.47
N ASP A 228 11.96 -16.30 18.09
CA ASP A 228 10.88 -17.28 18.24
C ASP A 228 9.45 -16.67 18.10
N TRP A 229 8.97 -15.95 19.10
CA TRP A 229 7.61 -15.41 19.15
C TRP A 229 7.50 -13.91 18.81
N TRP A 230 8.60 -13.22 18.53
CA TRP A 230 8.59 -11.78 18.23
C TRP A 230 9.58 -11.39 17.15
N THR A 231 9.34 -10.22 16.56
CA THR A 231 10.27 -9.54 15.65
C THR A 231 10.32 -8.06 16.00
N LEU A 232 11.52 -7.49 16.09
CA LEU A 232 11.71 -6.04 16.17
C LEU A 232 12.21 -5.55 14.82
N ARG A 233 11.62 -4.44 14.36
CA ARG A 233 12.06 -3.76 13.13
C ARG A 233 12.37 -2.32 13.41
N ALA A 234 13.38 -1.77 12.75
CA ALA A 234 13.70 -0.36 12.77
C ALA A 234 14.22 0.09 11.39
N GLY A 235 13.87 1.30 10.98
CA GLY A 235 14.30 1.85 9.70
C GLY A 235 14.48 3.36 9.72
N ALA A 236 15.28 3.85 8.77
CA ALA A 236 15.48 5.26 8.49
C ALA A 236 15.41 5.49 6.99
N PHE A 237 14.55 6.42 6.57
CA PHE A 237 14.21 6.66 5.17
C PHE A 237 14.26 8.15 4.86
N THR A 238 14.76 8.52 3.68
CA THR A 238 14.67 9.90 3.24
C THR A 238 13.24 10.26 2.85
N LEU A 239 12.92 11.55 2.92
CA LEU A 239 11.63 12.07 2.46
C LEU A 239 11.76 12.65 1.04
N SER A 240 10.66 12.93 0.40
CA SER A 240 10.65 13.79 -0.76
C SER A 240 11.08 15.22 -0.38
N LYS A 241 11.59 16.00 -1.35
CA LYS A 241 12.08 17.38 -1.09
C LYS A 241 10.98 18.32 -0.63
N LEU A 242 9.77 18.12 -1.13
CA LEU A 242 8.54 18.78 -0.71
C LEU A 242 7.48 17.72 -0.48
N PRO A 243 6.51 17.93 0.40
CA PRO A 243 5.42 17.00 0.59
C PRO A 243 4.80 16.57 -0.74
N ASN A 244 4.61 15.26 -0.91
CA ASN A 244 4.02 14.62 -2.07
C ASN A 244 4.75 14.90 -3.42
N SER A 245 6.08 15.09 -3.40
CA SER A 245 6.84 15.34 -4.63
C SER A 245 7.53 14.08 -5.15
N THR A 246 7.86 14.10 -6.45
CA THR A 246 8.55 12.99 -7.14
C THR A 246 10.03 12.87 -6.80
N MET A 247 10.61 13.92 -6.22
CA MET A 247 12.05 14.02 -5.98
C MET A 247 12.40 13.77 -4.52
N LEU A 248 13.08 12.66 -4.25
CA LEU A 248 13.62 12.36 -2.94
C LEU A 248 14.77 13.29 -2.54
N ASP A 249 14.89 13.58 -1.24
CA ASP A 249 16.01 14.33 -0.66
C ASP A 249 17.21 13.40 -0.44
N THR A 250 18.04 13.24 -1.47
CA THR A 250 19.23 12.37 -1.41
C THR A 250 20.32 12.88 -0.45
N SER A 251 20.16 14.07 0.13
CA SER A 251 21.06 14.59 1.19
C SER A 251 20.72 14.07 2.58
N PHE A 252 19.57 13.39 2.74
CA PHE A 252 19.07 12.91 4.02
C PHE A 252 18.91 14.01 5.10
N THR A 253 18.65 15.25 4.67
CA THR A 253 18.35 16.35 5.60
C THR A 253 16.91 16.27 6.09
N GLN A 254 16.06 15.58 5.36
CA GLN A 254 14.69 15.25 5.69
C GLN A 254 14.55 13.72 5.80
N VAL A 255 14.11 13.25 6.95
CA VAL A 255 14.18 11.83 7.30
C VAL A 255 12.97 11.38 8.10
N GLN A 256 12.55 10.14 7.87
CA GLN A 256 11.63 9.44 8.74
C GLN A 256 12.33 8.28 9.43
N PHE A 257 12.06 8.11 10.72
CA PHE A 257 12.40 6.92 11.50
C PHE A 257 11.13 6.12 11.75
N VAL A 258 11.22 4.81 11.56
CA VAL A 258 10.12 3.86 11.80
C VAL A 258 10.64 2.77 12.72
N ALA A 259 9.81 2.36 13.69
CA ALA A 259 10.07 1.20 14.54
C ALA A 259 8.80 0.38 14.69
N GLU A 260 8.93 -0.94 14.65
CA GLU A 260 7.82 -1.88 14.77
C GLU A 260 8.18 -3.05 15.67
N MET A 261 7.23 -3.43 16.54
CA MET A 261 7.24 -4.67 17.30
C MET A 261 6.14 -5.58 16.77
N GLU A 262 6.50 -6.78 16.34
CA GLU A 262 5.57 -7.85 15.98
C GLU A 262 5.60 -8.93 17.06
N GLU A 263 4.44 -9.35 17.51
CA GLU A 263 4.22 -10.48 18.41
C GLU A 263 3.45 -11.56 17.65
N ARG A 264 3.88 -12.82 17.77
CA ARG A 264 3.23 -14.01 17.21
C ARG A 264 2.56 -14.81 18.29
N HIS A 265 1.29 -15.14 18.09
CA HIS A 265 0.49 -15.88 19.06
C HIS A 265 -0.37 -16.95 18.39
N ARG A 266 -0.92 -17.81 19.23
CA ARG A 266 -1.96 -18.77 18.81
C ARG A 266 -3.21 -18.55 19.65
N LEU A 267 -4.31 -18.18 18.97
CA LEU A 267 -5.62 -18.03 19.59
C LEU A 267 -6.55 -19.14 19.08
N LEU A 268 -7.15 -19.90 20.01
CA LEU A 268 -8.03 -21.03 19.70
C LEU A 268 -7.40 -22.09 18.75
N GLY A 269 -6.08 -22.24 18.80
CA GLY A 269 -5.34 -23.19 17.96
C GLY A 269 -4.93 -22.65 16.59
N HIS A 270 -5.28 -21.41 16.25
CA HIS A 270 -4.95 -20.74 14.99
C HIS A 270 -3.89 -19.66 15.20
N ASP A 271 -3.00 -19.51 14.24
CA ASP A 271 -1.90 -18.54 14.29
C ASP A 271 -2.39 -17.12 14.04
N GLY A 272 -1.79 -16.17 14.75
CA GLY A 272 -2.05 -14.74 14.59
C GLY A 272 -0.80 -13.92 14.89
N LYS A 273 -0.84 -12.64 14.50
CA LYS A 273 0.20 -11.66 14.79
C LYS A 273 -0.43 -10.33 15.17
N LEU A 274 0.23 -9.66 16.10
CA LEU A 274 -0.07 -8.27 16.44
C LEU A 274 1.20 -7.45 16.22
N LYS A 275 1.08 -6.37 15.45
CA LYS A 275 2.17 -5.43 15.21
C LYS A 275 1.80 -4.08 15.79
N VAL A 276 2.79 -3.39 16.35
CA VAL A 276 2.67 -2.00 16.76
C VAL A 276 3.80 -1.23 16.10
N THR A 277 3.44 -0.28 15.24
CA THR A 277 4.36 0.52 14.45
C THR A 277 4.31 1.96 14.91
N GLY A 278 5.46 2.57 15.18
CA GLY A 278 5.60 3.99 15.48
C GLY A 278 6.48 4.67 14.45
N PHE A 279 6.18 5.92 14.09
CA PHE A 279 7.01 6.70 13.20
C PHE A 279 7.24 8.13 13.68
N LEU A 280 8.38 8.69 13.27
CA LEU A 280 8.75 10.09 13.48
C LEU A 280 9.32 10.66 12.19
N THR A 281 8.55 11.53 11.55
CA THR A 281 8.93 12.25 10.34
C THR A 281 9.50 13.62 10.72
N ARG A 282 10.65 13.98 10.17
CA ARG A 282 11.24 15.31 10.30
C ARG A 282 11.56 15.88 8.92
N GLY A 283 10.85 16.92 8.54
CA GLY A 283 10.98 17.54 7.22
C GLY A 283 10.35 18.93 7.16
N ARG A 284 10.34 19.50 5.98
CA ARG A 284 9.73 20.81 5.73
C ARG A 284 8.25 20.63 5.48
N MET A 285 7.45 20.82 6.52
CA MET A 285 5.99 20.68 6.47
C MET A 285 5.30 21.93 7.00
N GLY A 286 4.09 22.19 6.55
CA GLY A 286 3.26 23.31 6.95
C GLY A 286 2.58 23.06 8.30
N ASP A 287 2.07 24.13 8.88
CA ASP A 287 1.28 24.14 10.11
C ASP A 287 -0.13 24.61 9.78
N TYR A 288 -1.13 23.78 10.05
CA TYR A 288 -2.52 24.08 9.69
C TYR A 288 -3.06 25.32 10.42
N ASP A 289 -2.74 25.49 11.69
CA ASP A 289 -3.20 26.68 12.45
C ASP A 289 -2.57 27.95 11.88
N GLN A 290 -1.27 27.93 11.54
CA GLN A 290 -0.60 29.09 10.93
C GLN A 290 -1.21 29.47 9.58
N ALA A 291 -1.43 28.50 8.70
CA ALA A 291 -2.05 28.74 7.40
C ALA A 291 -3.48 29.28 7.55
N THR A 292 -4.27 28.72 8.46
CA THR A 292 -5.64 29.15 8.75
C THR A 292 -5.68 30.58 9.28
N VAL A 293 -4.82 30.96 10.23
CA VAL A 293 -4.74 32.33 10.78
C VAL A 293 -4.36 33.35 9.72
N ILE A 294 -3.43 33.01 8.83
CA ILE A 294 -3.06 33.91 7.70
C ILE A 294 -4.26 34.09 6.75
N ALA A 295 -4.98 33.03 6.43
CA ALA A 295 -6.18 33.09 5.59
C ALA A 295 -7.25 34.00 6.20
N GLU A 296 -7.53 33.87 7.49
CA GLU A 296 -8.48 34.74 8.23
C GLU A 296 -8.06 36.21 8.22
N GLN A 297 -6.76 36.49 8.34
CA GLN A 297 -6.22 37.87 8.36
C GLN A 297 -6.21 38.51 6.97
N THR A 298 -5.99 37.73 5.92
CA THR A 298 -5.81 38.24 4.56
C THR A 298 -7.08 38.14 3.70
N GLY A 299 -8.05 37.30 4.09
CA GLY A 299 -9.22 36.96 3.29
C GLY A 299 -8.89 36.14 2.03
N GLN A 300 -7.69 35.54 1.98
CA GLN A 300 -7.27 34.66 0.90
C GLN A 300 -7.41 33.19 1.36
N PRO A 301 -7.55 32.22 0.44
CA PRO A 301 -7.52 30.80 0.79
C PRO A 301 -6.27 30.41 1.60
N ALA A 302 -6.40 29.47 2.53
CA ALA A 302 -5.29 28.99 3.33
C ALA A 302 -4.25 28.28 2.45
N ASP A 303 -2.99 28.73 2.53
CA ASP A 303 -1.86 28.18 1.78
C ASP A 303 -0.89 27.48 2.73
N ILE A 304 -0.84 26.15 2.68
CA ILE A 304 0.05 25.36 3.52
C ILE A 304 1.51 25.52 3.11
N ALA A 305 1.78 25.75 1.83
CA ALA A 305 3.14 25.89 1.31
C ALA A 305 3.84 27.16 1.85
N ALA A 306 3.08 28.23 2.06
CA ALA A 306 3.59 29.51 2.58
C ALA A 306 4.15 29.40 4.02
N VAL A 307 3.73 28.37 4.78
CA VAL A 307 4.12 28.20 6.21
C VAL A 307 5.02 26.97 6.44
N ARG A 308 5.52 26.35 5.35
CA ARG A 308 6.43 25.21 5.46
C ARG A 308 7.75 25.59 6.12
N SER A 309 8.14 24.84 7.14
CA SER A 309 9.44 24.93 7.80
C SER A 309 9.81 23.58 8.38
N TYR A 310 11.07 23.40 8.85
CA TYR A 310 11.46 22.14 9.48
C TYR A 310 10.67 21.90 10.75
N LYS A 311 9.86 20.85 10.73
CA LYS A 311 8.99 20.41 11.83
C LYS A 311 9.04 18.89 11.94
N SER A 312 8.37 18.35 12.94
CA SER A 312 8.23 16.91 13.12
C SER A 312 6.76 16.54 13.20
N ARG A 313 6.39 15.40 12.61
CA ARG A 313 5.10 14.73 12.72
C ARG A 313 5.34 13.30 13.16
N SER A 314 4.53 12.80 14.08
CA SER A 314 4.64 11.43 14.58
C SER A 314 3.30 10.73 14.56
N GLY A 315 3.33 9.41 14.59
CA GLY A 315 2.14 8.59 14.70
C GLY A 315 2.45 7.20 15.21
N VAL A 316 1.39 6.44 15.47
CA VAL A 316 1.41 5.07 15.92
C VAL A 316 0.26 4.32 15.30
N SER A 317 0.49 3.07 14.91
CA SER A 317 -0.54 2.14 14.44
C SER A 317 -0.40 0.78 15.10
N ALA A 318 -1.54 0.07 15.17
CA ALA A 318 -1.61 -1.35 15.50
C ALA A 318 -2.20 -2.10 14.31
N ASN A 319 -1.66 -3.29 14.02
CA ASN A 319 -2.06 -4.13 12.90
C ASN A 319 -2.16 -5.58 13.40
N LEU A 320 -3.37 -6.13 13.33
CA LEU A 320 -3.71 -7.50 13.72
C LEU A 320 -3.97 -8.33 12.47
N GLU A 321 -3.38 -9.51 12.41
CA GLU A 321 -3.78 -10.60 11.53
C GLU A 321 -4.08 -11.85 12.36
N GLN A 322 -5.20 -12.52 12.10
CA GLN A 322 -5.63 -13.69 12.83
C GLN A 322 -6.29 -14.72 11.92
N SER A 323 -5.75 -15.90 11.81
CA SER A 323 -6.46 -17.03 11.23
C SER A 323 -7.60 -17.47 12.17
N ILE A 324 -8.82 -17.50 11.67
CA ILE A 324 -10.02 -17.95 12.40
C ILE A 324 -10.29 -19.43 12.12
N THR A 325 -10.13 -19.81 10.85
CA THR A 325 -10.10 -21.20 10.37
C THR A 325 -8.98 -21.34 9.34
N PRO A 326 -8.64 -22.53 8.86
CA PRO A 326 -7.66 -22.65 7.77
C PRO A 326 -8.01 -21.85 6.51
N GLU A 327 -9.30 -21.57 6.28
CA GLU A 327 -9.80 -20.85 5.10
C GLU A 327 -10.21 -19.40 5.38
N LEU A 328 -10.41 -19.01 6.65
CA LEU A 328 -10.91 -17.68 7.01
C LEU A 328 -9.87 -16.93 7.84
N GLY A 329 -9.43 -15.80 7.29
CA GLY A 329 -8.58 -14.83 7.97
C GLY A 329 -9.35 -13.58 8.37
N LEU A 330 -8.98 -13.01 9.51
CA LEU A 330 -9.43 -11.71 10.00
C LEU A 330 -8.24 -10.79 10.10
N PHE A 331 -8.41 -9.53 9.71
CA PHE A 331 -7.44 -8.49 9.96
C PHE A 331 -8.10 -7.23 10.52
N SER A 332 -7.30 -6.41 11.19
CA SER A 332 -7.75 -5.08 11.65
C SER A 332 -6.54 -4.17 11.81
N ARG A 333 -6.70 -2.91 11.44
CA ARG A 333 -5.71 -1.85 11.70
C ARG A 333 -6.35 -0.70 12.46
N ALA A 334 -5.58 -0.07 13.33
CA ALA A 334 -5.96 1.17 13.98
C ALA A 334 -4.75 2.09 14.07
N GLY A 335 -4.91 3.36 13.73
CA GLY A 335 -3.79 4.29 13.70
C GLY A 335 -4.17 5.71 14.08
N LEU A 336 -3.19 6.42 14.65
CA LEU A 336 -3.29 7.81 15.04
C LEU A 336 -1.99 8.54 14.65
N ALA A 337 -2.14 9.71 14.02
CA ALA A 337 -1.03 10.60 13.70
C ALA A 337 -1.24 12.00 14.34
N GLU A 338 -0.16 12.74 14.47
CA GLU A 338 -0.21 14.14 14.90
C GLU A 338 -0.88 14.98 13.80
N GLY A 339 -2.01 15.55 14.08
CA GLY A 339 -2.87 16.20 13.10
C GLY A 339 -2.73 17.73 13.04
N GLY A 340 -1.67 18.32 13.57
CA GLY A 340 -1.42 19.77 13.51
C GLY A 340 -0.52 20.19 12.37
N ARG A 341 0.08 19.22 11.69
CA ARG A 341 1.04 19.39 10.60
C ARG A 341 0.53 18.78 9.32
N GLU A 342 0.93 19.36 8.19
CA GLU A 342 0.76 18.82 6.87
C GLU A 342 1.23 17.36 6.80
N ALA A 343 0.45 16.46 6.20
CA ALA A 343 0.92 15.13 5.86
C ALA A 343 2.09 15.24 4.86
N TYR A 344 3.06 14.33 4.98
CA TYR A 344 4.25 14.44 4.13
C TYR A 344 4.07 13.72 2.79
N GLU A 345 3.50 12.52 2.86
CA GLU A 345 3.25 11.70 1.68
C GLU A 345 1.77 11.25 1.65
N PHE A 346 1.32 10.69 0.60
CA PHE A 346 0.05 10.05 0.26
C PHE A 346 -1.24 10.71 0.76
N THR A 347 -1.65 10.59 2.02
CA THR A 347 -3.01 10.87 2.44
C THR A 347 -3.11 11.82 3.61
N ASP A 348 -4.19 12.63 3.59
CA ASP A 348 -4.56 13.49 4.70
C ASP A 348 -5.43 12.71 5.70
N ILE A 349 -4.84 11.75 6.42
CA ILE A 349 -5.53 10.94 7.43
C ILE A 349 -4.79 11.04 8.75
N ASP A 350 -5.47 11.48 9.82
CA ASP A 350 -4.89 11.55 11.16
C ASP A 350 -5.34 10.42 12.08
N LYS A 351 -6.50 9.82 11.77
CA LYS A 351 -7.10 8.70 12.52
C LYS A 351 -7.67 7.72 11.52
N SER A 352 -7.35 6.45 11.70
CA SER A 352 -7.85 5.37 10.86
C SER A 352 -8.20 4.16 11.70
N PHE A 353 -9.27 3.48 11.32
CA PHE A 353 -9.61 2.16 11.81
C PHE A 353 -10.18 1.33 10.67
N SER A 354 -9.58 0.17 10.43
CA SER A 354 -10.09 -0.81 9.46
C SER A 354 -10.24 -2.18 10.08
N ILE A 355 -11.19 -2.95 9.57
CA ILE A 355 -11.42 -4.36 9.91
C ILE A 355 -11.95 -5.10 8.71
N GLY A 356 -11.47 -6.31 8.47
CA GLY A 356 -11.91 -7.11 7.33
C GLY A 356 -11.67 -8.60 7.49
N LEU A 357 -12.20 -9.32 6.53
CA LEU A 357 -12.14 -10.78 6.41
C LEU A 357 -11.68 -11.17 5.02
N ALA A 358 -10.91 -12.24 4.92
CA ALA A 358 -10.54 -12.89 3.67
C ALA A 358 -10.89 -14.39 3.77
N LEU A 359 -11.72 -14.88 2.85
CA LEU A 359 -12.23 -16.24 2.83
C LEU A 359 -11.83 -16.95 1.53
N GLN A 360 -11.14 -18.08 1.67
CA GLN A 360 -10.80 -18.96 0.55
C GLN A 360 -12.01 -19.75 0.04
N GLY A 361 -12.05 -19.99 -1.25
CA GLY A 361 -13.16 -20.63 -1.94
C GLY A 361 -13.27 -22.14 -1.80
N LYS A 362 -12.59 -22.78 -0.88
CA LYS A 362 -12.60 -24.23 -0.69
C LYS A 362 -14.00 -24.80 -0.45
N SER A 363 -14.83 -24.09 0.32
CA SER A 363 -16.20 -24.49 0.63
C SER A 363 -17.14 -24.53 -0.57
N TRP A 364 -16.82 -23.82 -1.66
CA TRP A 364 -17.58 -23.84 -2.93
C TRP A 364 -16.79 -24.44 -4.11
N GLY A 365 -15.74 -25.25 -3.80
CA GLY A 365 -15.00 -26.01 -4.80
C GLY A 365 -13.99 -25.20 -5.63
N ARG A 366 -13.64 -24.00 -5.18
CA ARG A 366 -12.68 -23.08 -5.81
C ARG A 366 -11.59 -22.66 -4.81
N PRO A 367 -10.70 -23.59 -4.40
CA PRO A 367 -9.78 -23.37 -3.28
C PRO A 367 -8.79 -22.21 -3.50
N ASP A 368 -8.51 -21.83 -4.75
CA ASP A 368 -7.58 -20.78 -5.11
C ASP A 368 -8.25 -19.41 -5.27
N ASP A 369 -9.59 -19.35 -5.22
CA ASP A 369 -10.34 -18.10 -5.24
C ASP A 369 -10.38 -17.50 -3.83
N VAL A 370 -10.53 -16.16 -3.75
CA VAL A 370 -10.67 -15.45 -2.47
C VAL A 370 -11.83 -14.46 -2.54
N LEU A 371 -12.65 -14.46 -1.49
CA LEU A 371 -13.64 -13.42 -1.21
C LEU A 371 -13.10 -12.56 -0.05
N GLY A 372 -12.88 -11.28 -0.30
CA GLY A 372 -12.52 -10.31 0.73
C GLY A 372 -13.65 -9.34 1.00
N THR A 373 -13.78 -8.88 2.25
CA THR A 373 -14.65 -7.75 2.62
C THR A 373 -14.04 -6.99 3.78
N ALA A 374 -14.07 -5.66 3.72
CA ALA A 374 -13.51 -4.80 4.75
C ALA A 374 -14.31 -3.51 4.90
N PHE A 375 -14.16 -2.91 6.05
CA PHE A 375 -14.68 -1.59 6.38
C PHE A 375 -13.55 -0.74 6.93
N VAL A 376 -13.49 0.53 6.52
CA VAL A 376 -12.58 1.52 7.06
C VAL A 376 -13.33 2.79 7.43
N ILE A 377 -12.87 3.46 8.47
CA ILE A 377 -13.29 4.80 8.88
C ILE A 377 -12.06 5.65 9.13
N ASP A 378 -11.98 6.77 8.41
CA ASP A 378 -10.89 7.73 8.49
C ASP A 378 -11.40 9.10 8.90
N ASP A 379 -10.57 9.82 9.64
CA ASP A 379 -10.87 11.19 10.05
C ASP A 379 -9.58 12.01 10.16
N ILE A 380 -9.73 13.32 10.02
CA ILE A 380 -8.66 14.30 10.21
C ILE A 380 -8.85 15.07 11.51
N SER A 381 -7.79 15.74 11.96
CA SER A 381 -7.84 16.59 13.13
C SER A 381 -8.76 17.79 12.94
N ARG A 382 -9.16 18.41 14.05
CA ARG A 382 -9.90 19.68 14.00
C ARG A 382 -9.11 20.79 13.30
N ARG A 383 -7.78 20.80 13.43
CA ARG A 383 -6.90 21.78 12.77
C ARG A 383 -6.92 21.61 11.26
N ALA A 384 -6.80 20.38 10.79
CA ALA A 384 -6.92 20.06 9.36
C ALA A 384 -8.32 20.41 8.81
N LYS A 385 -9.41 20.11 9.55
CA LYS A 385 -10.77 20.54 9.18
C LYS A 385 -10.91 22.05 9.05
N ASN A 386 -10.37 22.82 10.00
CA ASN A 386 -10.37 24.28 9.94
C ASN A 386 -9.59 24.79 8.74
N PHE A 387 -8.41 24.21 8.47
CA PHE A 387 -7.57 24.54 7.32
C PHE A 387 -8.31 24.29 5.98
N LEU A 388 -8.92 23.12 5.80
CA LEU A 388 -9.72 22.82 4.60
C LEU A 388 -10.93 23.75 4.47
N ASN A 389 -11.61 24.06 5.58
CA ASN A 389 -12.74 25.00 5.58
C ASN A 389 -12.32 26.45 5.30
N ALA A 390 -11.06 26.81 5.54
CA ALA A 390 -10.47 28.11 5.18
C ALA A 390 -9.96 28.16 3.72
N GLY A 391 -10.34 27.19 2.90
CA GLY A 391 -9.94 27.11 1.49
C GLY A 391 -8.62 26.39 1.23
N GLY A 392 -8.09 25.71 2.25
CA GLY A 392 -6.85 24.94 2.12
C GLY A 392 -7.01 23.70 1.23
N LEU A 393 -5.91 23.29 0.63
CA LEU A 393 -5.81 22.07 -0.18
C LEU A 393 -4.86 21.12 0.50
N GLY A 394 -5.32 19.89 0.78
CA GLY A 394 -4.50 18.76 1.17
C GLY A 394 -3.81 18.10 -0.02
N ILE A 395 -3.26 16.92 0.19
CA ILE A 395 -2.62 16.14 -0.87
C ILE A 395 -3.67 15.61 -1.87
N LEU A 396 -4.73 14.98 -1.36
CA LEU A 396 -5.78 14.37 -2.17
C LEU A 396 -7.16 15.00 -1.97
N VAL A 397 -7.36 15.75 -0.89
CA VAL A 397 -8.66 16.31 -0.51
C VAL A 397 -8.58 17.83 -0.35
N GLY A 398 -9.73 18.50 -0.42
CA GLY A 398 -9.87 19.94 -0.23
C GLY A 398 -10.62 20.61 -1.38
N ASP A 399 -11.76 21.19 -1.05
CA ASP A 399 -12.73 21.69 -2.03
C ASP A 399 -12.95 23.19 -1.97
N GLY A 400 -12.05 23.89 -1.26
CA GLY A 400 -12.18 25.33 -1.03
C GLY A 400 -13.05 25.67 0.18
N SER A 401 -13.84 24.72 0.70
CA SER A 401 -14.58 24.84 1.97
C SER A 401 -14.97 23.46 2.51
N LEU A 402 -15.18 23.37 3.82
CA LEU A 402 -15.64 22.14 4.48
C LEU A 402 -16.66 22.48 5.57
N PRO A 403 -17.86 23.02 5.20
CA PRO A 403 -18.82 23.52 6.17
C PRO A 403 -19.48 22.40 7.00
N LEU A 404 -19.62 21.19 6.45
CA LEU A 404 -20.22 20.03 7.11
C LEU A 404 -19.26 18.83 7.07
N SER A 405 -18.21 18.89 7.88
CA SER A 405 -17.26 17.78 7.98
C SER A 405 -17.85 16.54 8.65
N GLY A 406 -17.41 15.36 8.22
CA GLY A 406 -17.68 14.06 8.82
C GLY A 406 -16.53 13.10 8.52
N PRO A 407 -16.40 11.99 9.27
CA PRO A 407 -15.44 10.95 8.90
C PRO A 407 -15.79 10.38 7.53
N GLU A 408 -14.79 10.08 6.73
CA GLU A 408 -14.92 9.26 5.54
C GLU A 408 -15.11 7.81 5.98
N ARG A 409 -16.03 7.09 5.36
CA ARG A 409 -16.30 5.68 5.63
C ARG A 409 -16.34 4.95 4.32
N LEU A 410 -15.62 3.85 4.27
CA LEU A 410 -15.57 3.03 3.07
C LEU A 410 -15.84 1.58 3.43
N TRP A 411 -16.61 0.91 2.60
CA TRP A 411 -16.77 -0.53 2.60
C TRP A 411 -16.34 -1.07 1.25
N GLU A 412 -15.43 -2.04 1.24
CA GLU A 412 -14.94 -2.71 0.05
C GLU A 412 -15.23 -4.21 0.12
N SER A 413 -15.57 -4.80 -1.02
CA SER A 413 -15.66 -6.25 -1.16
C SER A 413 -15.20 -6.67 -2.54
N TYR A 414 -14.33 -7.66 -2.60
CA TYR A 414 -13.82 -8.22 -3.83
C TYR A 414 -14.01 -9.73 -3.93
N TYR A 415 -14.10 -10.23 -5.15
CA TYR A 415 -14.01 -11.65 -5.46
C TYR A 415 -12.90 -11.87 -6.49
N ARG A 416 -11.81 -12.49 -6.07
CA ARG A 416 -10.67 -12.84 -6.89
C ARG A 416 -10.81 -14.26 -7.39
N ILE A 417 -10.88 -14.42 -8.72
CA ILE A 417 -10.96 -15.69 -9.42
C ILE A 417 -9.56 -16.05 -9.92
N SER A 418 -9.02 -17.18 -9.48
CA SER A 418 -7.82 -17.77 -10.06
C SER A 418 -8.18 -18.47 -11.37
N LEU A 419 -7.81 -17.86 -12.50
CA LEU A 419 -8.03 -18.41 -13.84
C LEU A 419 -7.00 -19.49 -14.15
N THR A 420 -5.76 -19.25 -13.79
CA THR A 420 -4.62 -20.19 -13.87
C THR A 420 -3.70 -19.96 -12.68
N ALA A 421 -2.61 -20.72 -12.57
CA ALA A 421 -1.56 -20.47 -11.57
C ALA A 421 -0.89 -19.09 -11.73
N HIS A 422 -1.02 -18.45 -12.89
CA HIS A 422 -0.32 -17.20 -13.24
C HIS A 422 -1.28 -16.06 -13.60
N ALA A 423 -2.59 -16.25 -13.56
CA ALA A 423 -3.57 -15.26 -13.98
C ALA A 423 -4.75 -15.21 -13.02
N GLN A 424 -5.09 -14.02 -12.57
CA GLN A 424 -6.19 -13.75 -11.65
C GLN A 424 -7.08 -12.64 -12.22
N LEU A 425 -8.39 -12.79 -12.05
CA LEU A 425 -9.39 -11.78 -12.38
C LEU A 425 -10.15 -11.43 -11.11
N THR A 426 -10.19 -10.15 -10.75
CA THR A 426 -10.89 -9.67 -9.56
C THR A 426 -12.00 -8.73 -9.96
N ALA A 427 -13.21 -8.99 -9.48
CA ALA A 427 -14.30 -8.02 -9.45
C ALA A 427 -14.33 -7.38 -8.06
N ASP A 428 -14.42 -6.07 -8.00
CA ASP A 428 -14.36 -5.30 -6.78
C ASP A 428 -15.49 -4.26 -6.73
N TYR A 429 -15.96 -3.97 -5.52
CA TYR A 429 -16.98 -2.97 -5.22
C TYR A 429 -16.62 -2.21 -3.96
N GLU A 430 -16.64 -0.86 -4.07
CA GLU A 430 -16.50 0.04 -2.94
C GLU A 430 -17.75 0.93 -2.78
N PHE A 431 -18.08 1.21 -1.52
CA PHE A 431 -19.11 2.17 -1.14
C PHE A 431 -18.51 3.20 -0.18
N ILE A 432 -18.53 4.48 -0.58
CA ILE A 432 -17.86 5.56 0.12
C ILE A 432 -18.89 6.58 0.59
N ASP A 433 -18.94 6.81 1.90
CA ASP A 433 -19.75 7.83 2.54
C ASP A 433 -18.85 9.00 3.00
N ASN A 434 -19.27 10.23 2.72
CA ASN A 434 -18.54 11.46 2.97
C ASN A 434 -17.14 11.51 2.32
N PRO A 435 -17.01 11.29 1.00
CA PRO A 435 -15.71 11.34 0.33
C PRO A 435 -15.02 12.68 0.56
N GLY A 436 -13.72 12.62 0.90
CA GLY A 436 -12.94 13.80 1.25
C GLY A 436 -13.41 14.52 2.53
N TYR A 437 -14.05 13.77 3.45
CA TYR A 437 -14.60 14.28 4.73
C TYR A 437 -15.80 15.19 4.59
N ASP A 438 -16.41 15.31 3.40
CA ASP A 438 -17.50 16.24 3.14
C ASP A 438 -18.88 15.53 3.10
N ARG A 439 -19.75 15.84 4.07
CA ARG A 439 -21.11 15.31 4.19
C ARG A 439 -22.06 15.87 3.11
N LEU A 440 -21.65 16.86 2.36
CA LEU A 440 -22.40 17.40 1.21
C LEU A 440 -22.13 16.62 -0.08
N ARG A 441 -21.29 15.59 0.00
CA ARG A 441 -20.92 14.68 -1.08
C ARG A 441 -21.30 13.26 -0.82
N GLY A 442 -21.54 12.52 -1.92
CA GLY A 442 -21.77 11.09 -1.89
C GLY A 442 -23.19 10.72 -1.45
N PRO A 443 -23.42 9.46 -1.07
CA PRO A 443 -22.42 8.39 -1.15
C PRO A 443 -22.01 8.07 -2.60
N VAL A 444 -20.83 7.46 -2.75
CA VAL A 444 -20.29 7.03 -4.04
C VAL A 444 -20.16 5.51 -4.07
N SER A 445 -20.55 4.89 -5.19
CA SER A 445 -20.28 3.48 -5.46
C SER A 445 -19.21 3.39 -6.54
N VAL A 446 -18.13 2.65 -6.30
CA VAL A 446 -17.10 2.36 -7.27
C VAL A 446 -17.14 0.89 -7.63
N LEU A 447 -17.07 0.60 -8.92
CA LEU A 447 -16.99 -0.75 -9.47
C LEU A 447 -15.63 -0.89 -10.13
N SER A 448 -14.90 -1.95 -9.79
CA SER A 448 -13.57 -2.18 -10.36
C SER A 448 -13.43 -3.59 -10.94
N LEU A 449 -12.62 -3.69 -11.98
CA LEU A 449 -12.20 -4.95 -12.57
C LEU A 449 -10.68 -4.95 -12.70
N ARG A 450 -10.03 -5.93 -12.08
CA ARG A 450 -8.57 -6.05 -12.09
C ARG A 450 -8.15 -7.38 -12.70
N LEU A 451 -7.28 -7.33 -13.71
CA LEU A 451 -6.58 -8.49 -14.26
C LEU A 451 -5.12 -8.43 -13.79
N HIS A 452 -4.68 -9.46 -13.07
CA HIS A 452 -3.31 -9.58 -12.60
C HIS A 452 -2.65 -10.84 -13.17
N LEU A 453 -1.43 -10.67 -13.68
CA LEU A 453 -0.59 -11.73 -14.23
C LEU A 453 0.74 -11.74 -13.45
N GLN A 454 1.18 -12.94 -13.01
CA GLN A 454 2.45 -13.12 -12.30
C GLN A 454 3.16 -14.38 -12.79
N TYR A 455 4.46 -14.27 -13.04
CA TYR A 455 5.31 -15.38 -13.49
C TYR A 455 6.66 -15.37 -12.79
#